data_c02651ab98a72f6d069261c919899b59
#
_entry.id   c02651ab98a72f6d069261c919899b59
#
_cell.length_a   1.000
_cell.length_b   1.000
_cell.length_c   1.000
_cell.angle_alpha   90.00
_cell.angle_beta   90.00
_cell.angle_gamma   90.00
#
_symmetry.space_group_name_H-M   'P 1'
#
loop_
_entity.id
_entity.type
_entity.pdbx_description
1 polymer ?
#
loop_
_entity_poly.entity_id
_entity_poly.type
_entity_poly.pdbx_seq_one_letter_code
_entity_poly.pdbx_strand_id
1 'polypeptide(L)'
;MRSAKDLPCNRPPCDQSMEPGISPGSSRRRFLGQLVAISAGLKIGSPLARGLASSPEEQARTPAEKPLLSFTDVTLKVNGQIHQLRLDPRVTLLDALRERLQLTGSKKGCDQGACGACTVHVGGRRVLSCLTLAVMAQGKEITTIEGLANGDELHPVQAAFIACDGFQCGFCTPGQVMSAAACIKEGHTRSDQEIREFMSGNLCRCGAYPNIVDAIKVAAPKMKGLVNR
;
A
#
# COMPACT_ATOMS: atom_id res chain seq x y z
N MET A 1 8.01 30.06 14.80
CA MET A 1 7.50 28.73 14.35
C MET A 1 6.02 28.64 14.68
N ARG A 2 5.13 28.55 13.68
CA ARG A 2 3.70 28.34 13.95
C ARG A 2 3.47 26.85 14.19
N SER A 3 2.79 26.52 15.29
CA SER A 3 2.44 25.14 15.63
C SER A 3 1.62 24.49 14.49
N ALA A 4 1.76 23.17 14.31
CA ALA A 4 0.96 22.40 13.34
C ALA A 4 -0.56 22.54 13.58
N LYS A 5 -0.96 22.98 14.79
CA LYS A 5 -2.36 23.23 15.19
C LYS A 5 -2.94 24.53 14.64
N ASP A 6 -2.11 25.45 14.13
CA ASP A 6 -2.55 26.75 13.62
C ASP A 6 -2.92 26.73 12.12
N LEU A 7 -3.03 25.54 11.52
CA LEU A 7 -3.43 25.33 10.14
C LEU A 7 -4.97 25.30 10.05
N PRO A 8 -5.61 26.17 9.26
CA PRO A 8 -7.07 26.17 9.13
C PRO A 8 -7.55 24.94 8.37
N CYS A 9 -7.99 23.92 9.10
CA CYS A 9 -8.82 22.86 8.54
C CYS A 9 -10.29 23.28 8.72
N ASN A 10 -10.93 23.69 7.64
CA ASN A 10 -12.23 24.38 7.66
C ASN A 10 -13.39 23.36 7.64
N ARG A 11 -13.40 22.41 8.59
CA ARG A 11 -14.46 21.43 8.70
C ARG A 11 -15.21 21.58 10.03
N PRO A 12 -16.57 21.57 10.00
CA PRO A 12 -17.36 21.49 11.23
C PRO A 12 -17.06 20.16 11.96
N PRO A 13 -17.17 20.12 13.30
CA PRO A 13 -17.00 18.87 14.04
C PRO A 13 -17.96 17.81 13.50
N CYS A 14 -17.48 16.55 13.45
CA CYS A 14 -18.28 15.42 12.97
C CYS A 14 -19.58 15.32 13.77
N ASP A 15 -20.72 15.48 13.09
CA ASP A 15 -22.03 15.17 13.64
C ASP A 15 -22.11 13.64 13.84
N GLN A 16 -22.15 13.22 15.11
CA GLN A 16 -22.22 11.81 15.51
C GLN A 16 -23.64 11.21 15.36
N SER A 17 -24.56 11.90 14.70
CA SER A 17 -25.98 11.49 14.62
C SER A 17 -26.36 10.60 13.45
N MET A 18 -25.41 10.14 12.62
CA MET A 18 -25.69 9.14 11.58
C MET A 18 -25.45 7.71 12.09
N GLU A 19 -26.44 7.17 12.80
CA GLU A 19 -26.58 5.74 12.97
C GLU A 19 -26.89 5.09 11.61
N PRO A 20 -26.04 4.15 11.07
CA PRO A 20 -26.41 3.43 9.88
C PRO A 20 -27.55 2.45 10.21
N GLY A 21 -28.73 2.68 9.67
CA GLY A 21 -29.83 1.74 9.72
C GLY A 21 -29.40 0.37 9.16
N ILE A 22 -29.12 -0.58 10.06
CA ILE A 22 -28.85 -1.96 9.73
C ILE A 22 -30.15 -2.61 9.31
N SER A 23 -30.36 -2.81 8.00
CA SER A 23 -31.42 -3.67 7.52
C SER A 23 -31.16 -5.11 7.99
N PRO A 24 -32.17 -5.88 8.46
CA PRO A 24 -31.98 -7.23 8.95
C PRO A 24 -31.61 -8.16 7.78
N GLY A 25 -30.29 -8.40 7.65
CA GLY A 25 -29.72 -9.31 6.66
C GLY A 25 -30.17 -10.75 6.93
N SER A 26 -30.44 -11.47 5.87
CA SER A 26 -30.86 -12.89 5.85
C SER A 26 -29.82 -13.74 6.62
N SER A 27 -30.34 -14.49 7.61
CA SER A 27 -29.56 -15.35 8.50
C SER A 27 -28.76 -16.41 7.71
N ARG A 28 -27.46 -16.56 8.05
CA ARG A 28 -26.55 -17.62 7.53
C ARG A 28 -27.13 -19.03 7.64
N ARG A 29 -28.04 -19.27 8.60
CA ARG A 29 -28.75 -20.54 8.77
C ARG A 29 -29.71 -20.87 7.60
N ARG A 30 -30.25 -19.85 6.90
CA ARG A 30 -31.17 -20.08 5.78
C ARG A 30 -30.44 -20.49 4.50
N PHE A 31 -29.18 -20.06 4.33
CA PHE A 31 -28.34 -20.40 3.18
C PHE A 31 -27.85 -21.86 3.25
N LEU A 32 -27.50 -22.35 4.44
CA LEU A 32 -27.03 -23.73 4.63
C LEU A 32 -28.16 -24.77 4.49
N GLY A 33 -29.40 -24.40 4.76
CA GLY A 33 -30.57 -25.29 4.59
C GLY A 33 -30.93 -25.61 3.12
N GLN A 34 -30.52 -24.78 2.18
CA GLN A 34 -30.82 -24.98 0.76
C GLN A 34 -29.80 -25.89 0.02
N LEU A 35 -28.62 -26.10 0.58
CA LEU A 35 -27.58 -26.95 -0.02
C LEU A 35 -27.71 -28.44 0.29
N VAL A 36 -28.50 -28.81 1.33
CA VAL A 36 -28.74 -30.23 1.73
C VAL A 36 -29.81 -30.91 0.90
N ALA A 37 -30.68 -30.17 0.20
CA ALA A 37 -31.83 -30.75 -0.54
C ALA A 37 -31.48 -31.26 -1.96
N ILE A 38 -30.26 -31.05 -2.47
CA ILE A 38 -29.90 -31.41 -3.85
C ILE A 38 -29.10 -32.73 -3.96
N SER A 39 -28.66 -33.32 -2.81
CA SER A 39 -27.83 -34.53 -2.83
C SER A 39 -28.57 -35.86 -2.69
N ALA A 40 -29.91 -35.88 -2.71
CA ALA A 40 -30.68 -37.08 -2.48
C ALA A 40 -31.42 -37.59 -3.74
N GLY A 41 -30.74 -37.71 -4.86
CA GLY A 41 -31.42 -38.24 -6.04
C GLY A 41 -30.57 -38.44 -7.27
N LEU A 42 -29.58 -39.29 -7.25
CA LEU A 42 -29.12 -39.98 -8.48
C LEU A 42 -28.33 -41.25 -8.14
N LYS A 43 -29.07 -42.36 -8.01
CA LYS A 43 -28.48 -43.70 -8.14
C LYS A 43 -28.58 -44.08 -9.62
N ILE A 44 -27.48 -44.01 -10.35
CA ILE A 44 -27.34 -44.66 -11.65
C ILE A 44 -26.17 -45.62 -11.53
N GLY A 45 -26.55 -46.89 -11.47
CA GLY A 45 -25.60 -47.99 -11.58
C GLY A 45 -25.15 -48.12 -13.04
N SER A 46 -23.88 -48.41 -13.26
CA SER A 46 -23.38 -48.95 -14.50
C SER A 46 -22.28 -49.99 -14.25
N PRO A 47 -22.34 -51.14 -14.89
CA PRO A 47 -21.35 -52.19 -14.70
C PRO A 47 -20.19 -52.11 -15.70
N LEU A 48 -19.08 -52.60 -15.26
CA LEU A 48 -17.98 -53.22 -16.03
C LEU A 48 -17.43 -52.47 -17.25
N ALA A 49 -16.26 -51.90 -17.09
CA ALA A 49 -15.16 -52.01 -18.08
C ALA A 49 -13.84 -52.18 -17.35
N ARG A 50 -13.37 -53.42 -17.23
CA ARG A 50 -11.96 -53.74 -16.97
C ARG A 50 -11.16 -53.33 -18.20
N GLY A 51 -10.55 -52.17 -18.18
CA GLY A 51 -9.50 -51.79 -19.10
C GLY A 51 -8.17 -51.84 -18.35
N LEU A 52 -7.31 -52.77 -18.75
CA LEU A 52 -5.89 -52.78 -18.36
C LEU A 52 -5.25 -51.53 -18.92
N ALA A 53 -5.17 -50.48 -18.12
CA ALA A 53 -4.31 -49.36 -18.42
C ALA A 53 -2.98 -49.63 -17.69
N SER A 54 -1.96 -49.94 -18.45
CA SER A 54 -0.57 -49.88 -18.05
C SER A 54 -0.28 -48.54 -17.44
N SER A 55 0.17 -48.54 -16.19
CA SER A 55 0.69 -47.39 -15.50
C SER A 55 1.78 -46.73 -16.35
N PRO A 56 1.66 -45.41 -16.59
CA PRO A 56 2.83 -44.67 -17.09
C PRO A 56 3.95 -44.81 -16.04
N GLU A 57 5.10 -45.27 -16.50
CA GLU A 57 6.34 -45.20 -15.72
C GLU A 57 6.41 -43.84 -15.05
N GLU A 58 6.41 -43.87 -13.73
CA GLU A 58 6.75 -42.72 -12.87
C GLU A 58 8.19 -42.35 -13.23
N GLN A 59 8.32 -41.45 -14.19
CA GLN A 59 9.60 -40.83 -14.49
C GLN A 59 10.09 -40.25 -13.19
N ALA A 60 11.09 -40.88 -12.59
CA ALA A 60 11.80 -40.43 -11.43
C ALA A 60 12.15 -38.94 -11.64
N ARG A 61 11.37 -38.07 -11.04
CA ARG A 61 11.70 -36.62 -10.97
C ARG A 61 13.03 -36.57 -10.26
N THR A 62 14.09 -36.33 -11.01
CA THR A 62 15.37 -35.96 -10.45
C THR A 62 15.08 -34.87 -9.41
N PRO A 63 15.61 -34.98 -8.17
CA PRO A 63 15.41 -33.95 -7.16
C PRO A 63 15.80 -32.63 -7.81
N ALA A 64 14.83 -31.70 -7.93
CA ALA A 64 15.11 -30.38 -8.48
C ALA A 64 16.28 -29.81 -7.68
N GLU A 65 17.39 -29.61 -8.35
CA GLU A 65 18.59 -29.02 -7.77
C GLU A 65 18.18 -27.75 -7.06
N LYS A 66 18.36 -27.74 -5.73
CA LYS A 66 17.95 -26.62 -4.87
C LYS A 66 18.59 -25.37 -5.47
N PRO A 67 17.81 -24.38 -5.93
CA PRO A 67 18.42 -23.25 -6.63
C PRO A 67 19.45 -22.62 -5.70
N LEU A 68 20.69 -22.58 -6.13
CA LEU A 68 21.75 -21.87 -5.42
C LEU A 68 21.26 -20.45 -5.21
N LEU A 69 21.06 -20.03 -3.96
CA LEU A 69 20.70 -18.66 -3.61
C LEU A 69 21.83 -17.76 -4.12
N SER A 70 21.59 -17.14 -5.26
CA SER A 70 22.55 -16.16 -5.80
C SER A 70 22.30 -14.83 -5.12
N PHE A 71 23.25 -14.41 -4.29
CA PHE A 71 23.23 -13.05 -3.71
C PHE A 71 23.93 -12.08 -4.65
N THR A 72 23.37 -10.89 -4.76
CA THR A 72 23.90 -9.79 -5.57
C THR A 72 24.18 -8.60 -4.66
N ASP A 73 25.27 -7.91 -4.89
CA ASP A 73 25.58 -6.66 -4.22
C ASP A 73 24.71 -5.54 -4.83
N VAL A 74 23.95 -4.87 -3.98
CA VAL A 74 22.96 -3.84 -4.35
C VAL A 74 23.31 -2.56 -3.61
N THR A 75 23.53 -1.48 -4.33
CA THR A 75 23.76 -0.16 -3.77
C THR A 75 22.50 0.69 -3.90
N LEU A 76 21.90 1.06 -2.76
CA LEU A 76 20.71 1.91 -2.70
C LEU A 76 21.07 3.26 -2.09
N LYS A 77 20.59 4.35 -2.72
CA LYS A 77 20.65 5.69 -2.14
C LYS A 77 19.27 6.01 -1.55
N VAL A 78 19.17 5.96 -0.22
CA VAL A 78 17.93 6.12 0.52
C VAL A 78 18.01 7.31 1.46
N ASN A 79 17.11 8.28 1.31
CA ASN A 79 17.06 9.50 2.11
C ASN A 79 18.41 10.23 2.14
N GLY A 80 19.10 10.30 1.00
CA GLY A 80 20.41 10.92 0.87
C GLY A 80 21.60 10.07 1.32
N GLN A 81 21.38 8.90 1.94
CA GLN A 81 22.44 8.00 2.43
C GLN A 81 22.65 6.83 1.47
N ILE A 82 23.89 6.40 1.30
CA ILE A 82 24.26 5.25 0.48
C ILE A 82 24.35 4.01 1.35
N HIS A 83 23.63 2.96 0.96
CA HIS A 83 23.60 1.66 1.62
C HIS A 83 24.06 0.57 0.67
N GLN A 84 25.05 -0.22 1.08
CA GLN A 84 25.51 -1.40 0.37
C GLN A 84 24.89 -2.64 1.02
N LEU A 85 24.15 -3.41 0.25
CA LEU A 85 23.41 -4.56 0.73
C LEU A 85 23.73 -5.78 -0.14
N ARG A 86 23.86 -6.94 0.47
CA ARG A 86 23.97 -8.22 -0.24
C ARG A 86 22.63 -8.94 -0.17
N LEU A 87 21.90 -8.95 -1.27
CA LEU A 87 20.50 -9.40 -1.34
C LEU A 87 20.31 -10.50 -2.39
N ASP A 88 19.31 -11.34 -2.17
CA ASP A 88 18.72 -12.14 -3.25
C ASP A 88 18.07 -11.16 -4.27
N PRO A 89 18.31 -11.32 -5.59
CA PRO A 89 17.75 -10.42 -6.62
C PRO A 89 16.23 -10.30 -6.61
N ARG A 90 15.54 -11.26 -5.99
CA ARG A 90 14.07 -11.28 -5.85
C ARG A 90 13.54 -10.44 -4.69
N VAL A 91 14.42 -9.93 -3.83
CA VAL A 91 14.00 -9.10 -2.69
C VAL A 91 13.35 -7.82 -3.18
N THR A 92 12.15 -7.54 -2.66
CA THR A 92 11.43 -6.31 -2.96
C THR A 92 12.11 -5.10 -2.32
N LEU A 93 11.90 -3.92 -2.88
CA LEU A 93 12.37 -2.68 -2.27
C LEU A 93 11.76 -2.50 -0.87
N LEU A 94 10.50 -2.88 -0.68
CA LEU A 94 9.84 -2.81 0.62
C LEU A 94 10.56 -3.66 1.67
N ASP A 95 10.91 -4.91 1.34
CA ASP A 95 11.62 -5.78 2.27
C ASP A 95 13.05 -5.30 2.53
N ALA A 96 13.74 -4.79 1.50
CA ALA A 96 15.06 -4.18 1.69
C ALA A 96 15.01 -2.98 2.65
N LEU A 97 14.04 -2.08 2.49
CA LEU A 97 13.86 -0.92 3.37
C LEU A 97 13.54 -1.34 4.81
N ARG A 98 12.59 -2.25 4.99
CA ARG A 98 12.09 -2.62 6.32
C ARG A 98 13.00 -3.57 7.08
N GLU A 99 13.44 -4.65 6.40
CA GLU A 99 14.12 -5.77 7.07
C GLU A 99 15.65 -5.60 7.10
N ARG A 100 16.21 -4.82 6.15
CA ARG A 100 17.67 -4.61 6.08
C ARG A 100 18.08 -3.23 6.57
N LEU A 101 17.31 -2.19 6.23
CA LEU A 101 17.63 -0.81 6.62
C LEU A 101 16.83 -0.34 7.85
N GLN A 102 15.93 -1.15 8.38
CA GLN A 102 15.09 -0.84 9.54
C GLN A 102 14.21 0.43 9.34
N LEU A 103 13.96 0.82 8.08
CA LEU A 103 13.05 1.91 7.74
C LEU A 103 11.62 1.38 7.69
N THR A 104 11.01 1.28 8.87
CA THR A 104 9.71 0.61 9.07
C THR A 104 8.49 1.50 8.83
N GLY A 105 8.69 2.76 8.48
CA GLY A 105 7.63 3.72 8.17
C GLY A 105 6.77 3.29 6.99
N SER A 106 7.38 2.87 5.87
CA SER A 106 6.64 2.23 4.78
C SER A 106 6.05 0.91 5.23
N LYS A 107 4.75 0.68 4.99
CA LYS A 107 4.02 -0.46 5.57
C LYS A 107 3.76 -1.58 4.56
N LYS A 108 3.94 -2.82 5.02
CA LYS A 108 3.57 -4.04 4.29
C LYS A 108 2.09 -4.36 4.59
N GLY A 109 1.18 -3.87 3.74
CA GLY A 109 -0.26 -4.11 3.89
C GLY A 109 -0.70 -5.32 3.07
N CYS A 110 -0.89 -5.16 1.77
CA CYS A 110 -1.35 -6.24 0.88
C CYS A 110 -0.23 -7.06 0.25
N ASP A 111 0.97 -6.51 0.15
CA ASP A 111 2.16 -7.09 -0.51
C ASP A 111 1.96 -7.50 -1.99
N GLN A 112 0.95 -6.94 -2.64
CA GLN A 112 0.56 -7.24 -4.02
C GLN A 112 0.13 -6.00 -4.83
N GLY A 113 0.56 -4.81 -4.41
CA GLY A 113 0.33 -3.57 -5.15
C GLY A 113 -1.07 -2.95 -5.02
N ALA A 114 -1.98 -3.51 -4.22
CA ALA A 114 -3.38 -3.09 -4.20
C ALA A 114 -3.71 -1.96 -3.21
N CYS A 115 -2.92 -1.78 -2.12
CA CYS A 115 -3.35 -0.89 -1.01
C CYS A 115 -2.59 0.43 -0.91
N GLY A 116 -1.43 0.58 -1.54
CA GLY A 116 -0.63 1.80 -1.52
C GLY A 116 0.10 2.11 -0.20
N ALA A 117 -0.03 1.29 0.86
CA ALA A 117 0.61 1.55 2.16
C ALA A 117 2.15 1.53 2.10
N CYS A 118 2.73 0.92 1.08
CA CYS A 118 4.16 0.82 0.82
C CYS A 118 4.70 1.88 -0.15
N THR A 119 3.92 2.91 -0.49
CA THR A 119 4.34 3.95 -1.44
C THR A 119 5.59 4.66 -0.96
N VAL A 120 6.58 4.76 -1.84
CA VAL A 120 7.82 5.54 -1.70
C VAL A 120 8.07 6.34 -2.97
N HIS A 121 9.03 7.26 -2.96
CA HIS A 121 9.49 7.91 -4.19
C HIS A 121 10.80 7.29 -4.65
N VAL A 122 10.91 6.97 -5.94
CA VAL A 122 12.13 6.49 -6.59
C VAL A 122 12.39 7.38 -7.82
N GLY A 123 13.53 8.07 -7.82
CA GLY A 123 13.82 9.07 -8.85
C GLY A 123 12.78 10.18 -8.92
N GLY A 124 12.20 10.56 -7.79
CA GLY A 124 11.17 11.58 -7.66
C GLY A 124 9.76 11.17 -8.10
N ARG A 125 9.54 9.92 -8.52
CA ARG A 125 8.23 9.36 -8.91
C ARG A 125 7.71 8.43 -7.83
N ARG A 126 6.40 8.46 -7.56
CA ARG A 126 5.77 7.51 -6.63
C ARG A 126 5.77 6.10 -7.21
N VAL A 127 6.17 5.12 -6.40
CA VAL A 127 6.15 3.70 -6.75
C VAL A 127 5.66 2.87 -5.57
N LEU A 128 5.14 1.69 -5.86
CA LEU A 128 4.77 0.70 -4.86
C LEU A 128 5.98 -0.19 -4.58
N SER A 129 6.62 0.00 -3.43
CA SER A 129 7.87 -0.69 -3.09
C SER A 129 7.71 -2.21 -2.95
N CYS A 130 6.50 -2.73 -2.68
CA CYS A 130 6.23 -4.17 -2.68
C CYS A 130 6.26 -4.83 -4.07
N LEU A 131 6.09 -4.04 -5.15
CA LEU A 131 6.18 -4.51 -6.54
C LEU A 131 7.47 -4.07 -7.24
N THR A 132 8.36 -3.39 -6.53
CA THR A 132 9.64 -2.92 -7.06
C THR A 132 10.75 -3.80 -6.50
N LEU A 133 11.56 -4.42 -7.34
CA LEU A 133 12.74 -5.15 -6.87
C LEU A 133 13.83 -4.16 -6.42
N ALA A 134 14.51 -4.49 -5.32
CA ALA A 134 15.58 -3.65 -4.79
C ALA A 134 16.69 -3.39 -5.82
N VAL A 135 17.05 -4.41 -6.60
CA VAL A 135 18.06 -4.31 -7.67
C VAL A 135 17.68 -3.32 -8.77
N MET A 136 16.38 -3.10 -9.03
CA MET A 136 15.91 -2.15 -10.05
C MET A 136 15.90 -0.69 -9.56
N ALA A 137 16.07 -0.46 -8.27
CA ALA A 137 16.11 0.86 -7.66
C ALA A 137 17.55 1.42 -7.57
N GLN A 138 18.57 0.64 -7.94
CA GLN A 138 19.96 1.07 -7.96
C GLN A 138 20.16 2.31 -8.86
N GLY A 139 21.04 3.21 -8.45
CA GLY A 139 21.36 4.42 -9.20
C GLY A 139 20.26 5.50 -9.13
N LYS A 140 19.16 5.26 -8.43
CA LYS A 140 18.07 6.23 -8.23
C LYS A 140 18.01 6.69 -6.78
N GLU A 141 17.62 7.95 -6.58
CA GLU A 141 17.31 8.46 -5.24
C GLU A 141 16.00 7.86 -4.76
N ILE A 142 16.02 7.27 -3.55
CA ILE A 142 14.83 6.71 -2.90
C ILE A 142 14.50 7.60 -1.71
N THR A 143 13.28 8.13 -1.68
CA THR A 143 12.76 8.88 -0.53
C THR A 143 11.63 8.08 0.11
N THR A 144 11.78 7.81 1.40
CA THR A 144 10.75 7.17 2.23
C THR A 144 10.08 8.22 3.12
N ILE A 145 9.07 7.81 3.89
CA ILE A 145 8.38 8.71 4.82
C ILE A 145 9.33 9.31 5.87
N GLU A 146 10.35 8.56 6.26
CA GLU A 146 11.36 9.01 7.24
C GLU A 146 12.24 10.13 6.67
N GLY A 147 12.48 10.13 5.36
CA GLY A 147 13.29 11.14 4.70
C GLY A 147 12.50 12.33 4.15
N LEU A 148 11.22 12.43 4.44
CA LEU A 148 10.39 13.52 3.95
C LEU A 148 10.52 14.78 4.83
N ALA A 149 10.65 14.62 6.13
CA ALA A 149 10.93 15.70 7.08
C ALA A 149 12.41 16.12 7.03
N ASN A 150 12.69 17.36 7.41
CA ASN A 150 14.06 17.88 7.55
C ASN A 150 14.38 18.08 9.03
N GLY A 151 15.02 17.09 9.66
CA GLY A 151 15.21 17.07 11.10
C GLY A 151 13.87 17.13 11.84
N ASP A 152 13.72 18.10 12.74
CA ASP A 152 12.49 18.31 13.52
C ASP A 152 11.41 19.10 12.75
N GLU A 153 11.71 19.58 11.55
CA GLU A 153 10.75 20.33 10.72
C GLU A 153 9.94 19.35 9.85
N LEU A 154 8.64 19.28 10.16
CA LEU A 154 7.72 18.45 9.38
C LEU A 154 7.56 18.97 7.96
N HIS A 155 7.53 18.07 7.00
CA HIS A 155 7.12 18.41 5.65
C HIS A 155 5.69 18.99 5.62
N PRO A 156 5.37 19.97 4.76
CA PRO A 156 4.04 20.61 4.74
C PRO A 156 2.86 19.64 4.67
N VAL A 157 3.01 18.51 3.97
CA VAL A 157 1.99 17.46 3.91
C VAL A 157 1.84 16.76 5.26
N GLN A 158 2.93 16.43 5.95
CA GLN A 158 2.85 15.80 7.27
C GLN A 158 2.14 16.72 8.28
N ALA A 159 2.51 18.00 8.29
CA ALA A 159 1.86 19.00 9.16
C ALA A 159 0.38 19.17 8.84
N ALA A 160 -0.01 19.15 7.56
CA ALA A 160 -1.41 19.25 7.14
C ALA A 160 -2.22 17.99 7.52
N PHE A 161 -1.64 16.80 7.42
CA PHE A 161 -2.28 15.56 7.87
C PHE A 161 -2.59 15.58 9.37
N ILE A 162 -1.69 16.14 10.18
CA ILE A 162 -1.93 16.33 11.62
C ILE A 162 -3.05 17.36 11.84
N ALA A 163 -3.01 18.49 11.15
CA ALA A 163 -3.96 19.59 11.34
C ALA A 163 -5.40 19.24 10.90
N CYS A 164 -5.55 18.37 9.90
CA CYS A 164 -6.84 17.98 9.33
C CYS A 164 -7.30 16.58 9.76
N ASP A 165 -6.66 15.96 10.77
CA ASP A 165 -6.93 14.58 11.19
C ASP A 165 -6.97 13.60 10.00
N GLY A 166 -6.00 13.73 9.08
CA GLY A 166 -5.90 12.93 7.85
C GLY A 166 -5.57 11.44 8.09
N PHE A 167 -5.67 10.96 9.33
CA PHE A 167 -5.42 9.59 9.75
C PHE A 167 -6.18 9.24 11.04
N GLN A 168 -6.35 7.93 11.28
CA GLN A 168 -6.86 7.40 12.54
C GLN A 168 -5.87 6.37 13.11
N CYS A 169 -5.89 5.13 12.61
CA CYS A 169 -4.98 4.09 13.10
C CYS A 169 -3.50 4.28 12.70
N GLY A 170 -3.21 5.15 11.73
CA GLY A 170 -1.85 5.46 11.28
C GLY A 170 -1.24 4.48 10.30
N PHE A 171 -1.83 3.29 10.05
CA PHE A 171 -1.20 2.25 9.24
C PHE A 171 -0.99 2.64 7.77
N CYS A 172 -1.99 3.19 7.10
CA CYS A 172 -1.88 3.65 5.71
C CYS A 172 -1.24 5.02 5.57
N THR A 173 -1.07 5.75 6.67
CA THR A 173 -0.66 7.16 6.68
C THR A 173 0.67 7.42 5.95
N PRO A 174 1.73 6.62 6.13
CA PRO A 174 2.97 6.84 5.40
C PRO A 174 2.77 6.82 3.88
N GLY A 175 2.05 5.81 3.36
CA GLY A 175 1.74 5.71 1.94
C GLY A 175 0.85 6.85 1.44
N GLN A 176 -0.14 7.28 2.25
CA GLN A 176 -1.01 8.41 1.94
C GLN A 176 -0.21 9.72 1.85
N VAL A 177 0.68 9.99 2.81
CA VAL A 177 1.52 11.19 2.83
C VAL A 177 2.47 11.22 1.63
N MET A 178 3.13 10.08 1.30
CA MET A 178 4.01 9.98 0.13
C MET A 178 3.24 10.22 -1.18
N SER A 179 2.06 9.63 -1.33
CA SER A 179 1.21 9.86 -2.50
C SER A 179 0.66 11.29 -2.56
N ALA A 180 0.31 11.88 -1.42
CA ALA A 180 -0.15 13.28 -1.35
C ALA A 180 0.97 14.26 -1.76
N ALA A 181 2.21 14.02 -1.35
CA ALA A 181 3.35 14.83 -1.77
C ALA A 181 3.56 14.77 -3.29
N ALA A 182 3.42 13.58 -3.90
CA ALA A 182 3.47 13.40 -5.35
C ALA A 182 2.27 14.10 -6.03
N CYS A 183 1.06 13.96 -5.51
CA CYS A 183 -0.15 14.61 -6.01
C CYS A 183 0.03 16.13 -6.15
N ILE A 184 0.58 16.77 -5.13
CA ILE A 184 0.85 18.22 -5.15
C ILE A 184 1.97 18.56 -6.13
N LYS A 185 3.07 17.78 -6.11
CA LYS A 185 4.24 17.99 -6.99
C LYS A 185 3.87 17.85 -8.47
N GLU A 186 3.01 16.90 -8.80
CA GLU A 186 2.56 16.62 -10.16
C GLU A 186 1.38 17.54 -10.60
N GLY A 187 0.86 18.38 -9.71
CA GLY A 187 -0.14 19.41 -10.01
C GLY A 187 -1.59 18.92 -10.02
N HIS A 188 -1.87 17.74 -9.47
CA HIS A 188 -3.22 17.13 -9.39
C HIS A 188 -4.02 17.64 -8.19
N THR A 189 -4.14 18.97 -8.05
CA THR A 189 -4.80 19.62 -6.90
C THR A 189 -5.83 20.66 -7.30
N ARG A 190 -6.35 20.61 -8.54
CA ARG A 190 -7.30 21.60 -9.05
C ARG A 190 -8.71 21.43 -8.51
N SER A 191 -9.10 20.19 -8.19
CA SER A 191 -10.41 19.87 -7.63
C SER A 191 -10.31 18.69 -6.65
N ASP A 192 -11.31 18.57 -5.76
CA ASP A 192 -11.43 17.42 -4.85
C ASP A 192 -11.55 16.10 -5.62
N GLN A 193 -12.20 16.10 -6.78
CA GLN A 193 -12.32 14.93 -7.63
C GLN A 193 -10.96 14.49 -8.16
N GLU A 194 -10.17 15.41 -8.71
CA GLU A 194 -8.83 15.13 -9.23
C GLU A 194 -7.92 14.56 -8.12
N ILE A 195 -7.98 15.12 -6.91
CA ILE A 195 -7.25 14.60 -5.75
C ILE A 195 -7.69 13.17 -5.43
N ARG A 196 -9.00 12.87 -5.38
CA ARG A 196 -9.51 11.53 -5.11
C ARG A 196 -9.09 10.52 -6.16
N GLU A 197 -9.13 10.89 -7.43
CA GLU A 197 -8.70 10.04 -8.54
C GLU A 197 -7.21 9.72 -8.42
N PHE A 198 -6.36 10.73 -8.20
CA PHE A 198 -4.93 10.53 -8.03
C PHE A 198 -4.59 9.67 -6.80
N MET A 199 -5.33 9.84 -5.70
CA MET A 199 -5.14 9.12 -4.44
C MET A 199 -5.82 7.75 -4.40
N SER A 200 -6.57 7.35 -5.43
CA SER A 200 -7.41 6.14 -5.45
C SER A 200 -6.63 4.84 -5.19
N GLY A 201 -5.34 4.80 -5.52
CA GLY A 201 -4.44 3.68 -5.25
C GLY A 201 -4.00 3.52 -3.79
N ASN A 202 -4.42 4.42 -2.89
CA ASN A 202 -4.06 4.40 -1.49
C ASN A 202 -5.30 4.15 -0.61
N LEU A 203 -5.43 2.94 -0.06
CA LEU A 203 -6.60 2.53 0.72
C LEU A 203 -6.47 2.95 2.19
N CYS A 204 -7.56 3.48 2.75
CA CYS A 204 -7.70 3.76 4.17
C CYS A 204 -8.91 3.00 4.74
N ARG A 205 -8.68 1.97 5.58
CA ARG A 205 -9.77 1.19 6.17
C ARG A 205 -10.58 1.96 7.19
N CYS A 206 -10.00 2.98 7.81
CA CYS A 206 -10.70 3.87 8.76
C CYS A 206 -11.58 4.92 8.06
N GLY A 207 -11.50 5.05 6.74
CA GLY A 207 -12.35 5.97 5.97
C GLY A 207 -11.95 7.45 6.08
N ALA A 208 -10.70 7.78 6.42
CA ALA A 208 -10.24 9.17 6.57
C ALA A 208 -10.11 9.94 5.23
N TYR A 209 -10.68 9.45 4.14
CA TYR A 209 -10.54 10.04 2.80
C TYR A 209 -10.91 11.52 2.70
N PRO A 210 -12.02 12.00 3.29
CA PRO A 210 -12.34 13.42 3.22
C PRO A 210 -11.26 14.29 3.87
N ASN A 211 -10.76 13.87 5.04
CA ASN A 211 -9.72 14.57 5.77
C ASN A 211 -8.37 14.58 5.02
N ILE A 212 -8.06 13.48 4.32
CA ILE A 212 -6.87 13.39 3.45
C ILE A 212 -6.97 14.40 2.30
N VAL A 213 -8.14 14.53 1.66
CA VAL A 213 -8.36 15.54 0.60
C VAL A 213 -8.16 16.96 1.16
N ASP A 214 -8.73 17.26 2.32
CA ASP A 214 -8.56 18.56 2.95
C ASP A 214 -7.09 18.84 3.33
N ALA A 215 -6.38 17.83 3.86
CA ALA A 215 -4.95 17.95 4.16
C ALA A 215 -4.12 18.28 2.90
N ILE A 216 -4.42 17.65 1.77
CA ILE A 216 -3.74 17.92 0.49
C ILE A 216 -4.01 19.36 0.05
N LYS A 217 -5.25 19.85 0.14
CA LYS A 217 -5.61 21.23 -0.21
C LYS A 217 -4.90 22.25 0.69
N VAL A 218 -4.74 21.97 1.97
CA VAL A 218 -4.02 22.82 2.92
C VAL A 218 -2.51 22.82 2.67
N ALA A 219 -1.94 21.69 2.25
CA ALA A 219 -0.51 21.55 1.98
C ALA A 219 -0.09 22.17 0.63
N ALA A 220 -0.95 22.09 -0.39
CA ALA A 220 -0.64 22.47 -1.77
C ALA A 220 -0.06 23.90 -1.93
N PRO A 221 -0.64 24.97 -1.36
CA PRO A 221 -0.08 26.32 -1.51
C PRO A 221 1.30 26.46 -0.86
N LYS A 222 1.58 25.73 0.22
CA LYS A 222 2.86 25.79 0.93
C LYS A 222 3.97 25.11 0.15
N MET A 223 3.68 23.99 -0.50
CA MET A 223 4.64 23.28 -1.35
C MET A 223 4.98 24.07 -2.63
N LYS A 224 4.00 24.74 -3.24
CA LYS A 224 4.24 25.60 -4.41
C LYS A 224 5.19 26.75 -4.10
N GLY A 225 5.14 27.28 -2.86
CA GLY A 225 6.07 28.32 -2.41
C GLY A 225 7.50 27.83 -2.19
N LEU A 226 7.71 26.51 -2.00
CA LEU A 226 9.05 25.90 -1.85
C LEU A 226 9.72 25.60 -3.21
N VAL A 227 8.93 25.29 -4.24
CA VAL A 227 9.43 24.98 -5.59
C VAL A 227 9.93 26.24 -6.32
N ASN A 228 9.44 27.41 -5.93
CA ASN A 228 9.78 28.71 -6.56
C ASN A 228 10.91 29.47 -5.79
N ARG A 229 11.61 28.85 -4.87
CA ARG A 229 12.81 29.35 -4.19
C ARG A 229 14.03 28.56 -4.64
#